data_02913b4f318f14a3f99a2edf0ecd671b
#
_entry.id   02913b4f318f14a3f99a2edf0ecd671b
#
_cell.length_a   1.000
_cell.length_b   1.000
_cell.length_c   1.000
_cell.angle_alpha   90.00
_cell.angle_beta   90.00
_cell.angle_gamma   90.00
#
_symmetry.space_group_name_H-M   'P 1'
#
loop_
_entity.id
_entity.type
_entity.pdbx_description
1 polymer ?
#
loop_
_entity_poly.entity_id
_entity_poly.type
_entity_poly.pdbx_seq_one_letter_code
_entity_poly.pdbx_strand_id
1 'polypeptide(L)'
;DHTTRYLAVFSDVIPERVGPIRDSRAYIAETAREWGGLYLSAGDPADLREGYPLLSDAGLRFRAENSGTAADYFYRDKTVTAIEEHTLFFKAREYAETNFTADVAASAERFAFEGGVSYEKSKKFLSVGIPFTSSDQERVLFTYDEKTNLLTRSDKNSKNVPGISKSLTPVDNALGYENEQITVQNLIVQFVYVTSFDTLYRTMEVVGDGDCYFFINGQVIIGSWSRPTIDDVTTYKAYDGSIVRLEPGNTWIEMTPISKAIKIRYLG
;
A
#
# COMPACT_ATOMS: atom_id res chain seq x y z
N ASP A 1 -0.75 -16.05 -2.42
CA ASP A 1 -0.27 -15.25 -3.53
C ASP A 1 1.23 -15.05 -3.40
N HIS A 2 1.99 -15.36 -4.43
CA HIS A 2 3.45 -15.22 -4.41
C HIS A 2 3.89 -13.85 -4.96
N THR A 3 2.93 -13.02 -5.33
CA THR A 3 3.16 -11.71 -5.94
C THR A 3 2.81 -10.60 -4.96
N THR A 4 3.73 -9.68 -4.74
CA THR A 4 3.49 -8.46 -3.98
C THR A 4 2.52 -7.56 -4.75
N ARG A 5 1.52 -7.01 -4.07
CA ARG A 5 0.54 -6.08 -4.64
C ARG A 5 0.61 -4.76 -3.91
N TYR A 6 0.31 -3.70 -4.62
CA TYR A 6 0.27 -2.34 -4.09
C TYR A 6 -1.13 -1.77 -4.24
N LEU A 7 -1.60 -1.09 -3.21
CA LEU A 7 -2.73 -0.18 -3.26
C LEU A 7 -2.17 1.23 -3.13
N ALA A 8 -2.22 2.01 -4.22
CA ALA A 8 -1.81 3.41 -4.20
C ALA A 8 -3.03 4.29 -4.03
N VAL A 9 -2.98 5.22 -3.07
CA VAL A 9 -4.03 6.18 -2.79
C VAL A 9 -3.52 7.57 -3.13
N PHE A 10 -4.28 8.30 -3.94
CA PHE A 10 -3.99 9.66 -4.36
C PHE A 10 -5.08 10.59 -3.84
N SER A 11 -4.71 11.72 -3.26
CA SER A 11 -5.65 12.73 -2.74
C SER A 11 -5.48 14.08 -3.41
N ASP A 12 -4.33 14.70 -3.22
CA ASP A 12 -4.11 16.11 -3.60
C ASP A 12 -3.66 16.26 -5.05
N VAL A 13 -2.83 15.33 -5.50
CA VAL A 13 -2.31 15.30 -6.87
C VAL A 13 -2.72 14.00 -7.53
N ILE A 14 -3.60 14.11 -8.52
CA ILE A 14 -3.95 12.96 -9.36
C ILE A 14 -2.90 12.87 -10.48
N PRO A 15 -2.17 11.75 -10.59
CA PRO A 15 -1.19 11.56 -11.65
C PRO A 15 -1.86 11.52 -13.03
N GLU A 16 -1.13 11.85 -14.08
CA GLU A 16 -1.63 11.80 -15.45
C GLU A 16 -2.13 10.40 -15.81
N ARG A 17 -1.32 9.40 -15.46
CA ARG A 17 -1.68 7.98 -15.61
C ARG A 17 -1.29 7.17 -14.39
N VAL A 18 -2.02 6.09 -14.14
CA VAL A 18 -1.70 5.08 -13.10
C VAL A 18 -1.62 3.70 -13.74
N GLY A 19 -0.71 2.86 -13.27
CA GLY A 19 -0.54 1.50 -13.75
C GLY A 19 0.86 0.92 -13.47
N PRO A 20 1.09 -0.36 -13.86
CA PRO A 20 0.11 -1.27 -14.41
C PRO A 20 -0.95 -1.65 -13.38
N ILE A 21 -2.20 -1.53 -13.80
CA ILE A 21 -3.34 -1.93 -12.98
C ILE A 21 -3.47 -3.44 -13.07
N ARG A 22 -3.63 -4.06 -11.92
CA ARG A 22 -3.76 -5.52 -11.81
C ARG A 22 -5.15 -5.90 -11.30
N ASP A 23 -5.43 -7.21 -11.40
CA ASP A 23 -6.62 -7.80 -10.84
C ASP A 23 -6.74 -7.55 -9.33
N SER A 24 -7.96 -7.34 -8.87
CA SER A 24 -8.25 -7.12 -7.47
C SER A 24 -8.10 -8.41 -6.64
N ARG A 25 -8.12 -8.23 -5.33
CA ARG A 25 -8.31 -9.27 -4.32
C ARG A 25 -9.30 -8.74 -3.28
N ALA A 26 -10.09 -9.60 -2.68
CA ALA A 26 -11.09 -9.19 -1.70
C ALA A 26 -10.50 -8.29 -0.61
N TYR A 27 -9.41 -8.69 0.01
CA TYR A 27 -8.75 -7.90 1.05
C TYR A 27 -8.20 -6.54 0.57
N ILE A 28 -7.82 -6.42 -0.71
CA ILE A 28 -7.40 -5.12 -1.29
C ILE A 28 -8.62 -4.21 -1.48
N ALA A 29 -9.73 -4.77 -1.96
CA ALA A 29 -10.97 -4.04 -2.12
C ALA A 29 -11.53 -3.58 -0.76
N GLU A 30 -11.49 -4.45 0.24
CA GLU A 30 -11.88 -4.15 1.62
C GLU A 30 -11.00 -3.06 2.24
N THR A 31 -9.68 -3.09 1.97
CA THR A 31 -8.77 -2.02 2.36
C THR A 31 -9.06 -0.73 1.63
N ALA A 32 -9.32 -0.78 0.31
CA ALA A 32 -9.63 0.40 -0.48
C ALA A 32 -10.93 1.09 -0.02
N ARG A 33 -11.91 0.33 0.48
CA ARG A 33 -13.19 0.85 0.96
C ARG A 33 -13.03 1.92 2.03
N GLU A 34 -12.13 1.72 2.98
CA GLU A 34 -11.92 2.69 4.05
C GLU A 34 -11.43 4.07 3.54
N TRP A 35 -10.91 4.16 2.31
CA TRP A 35 -10.43 5.40 1.72
C TRP A 35 -11.52 6.21 1.02
N GLY A 36 -12.68 5.63 0.78
CA GLY A 36 -13.83 6.33 0.18
C GLY A 36 -13.62 6.81 -1.26
N GLY A 37 -12.48 6.51 -1.86
CA GLY A 37 -12.11 6.93 -3.20
C GLY A 37 -12.72 6.08 -4.31
N LEU A 38 -12.33 6.37 -5.56
CA LEU A 38 -12.59 5.51 -6.70
C LEU A 38 -11.52 4.44 -6.78
N TYR A 39 -11.92 3.18 -6.71
CA TYR A 39 -11.03 2.03 -6.83
C TYR A 39 -10.89 1.58 -8.30
N LEU A 40 -9.66 1.37 -8.75
CA LEU A 40 -9.35 0.89 -10.10
C LEU A 40 -8.80 -0.53 -10.04
N SER A 41 -9.32 -1.42 -10.90
CA SER A 41 -8.85 -2.80 -11.02
C SER A 41 -8.92 -3.30 -12.46
N ALA A 42 -8.17 -4.35 -12.77
CA ALA A 42 -8.19 -5.05 -14.06
C ALA A 42 -9.18 -6.24 -14.03
N GLY A 43 -10.44 -5.98 -13.73
CA GLY A 43 -11.48 -6.99 -13.57
C GLY A 43 -11.97 -7.14 -12.13
N ASP A 44 -13.01 -7.95 -11.95
CA ASP A 44 -13.61 -8.27 -10.66
C ASP A 44 -13.07 -9.62 -10.17
N PRO A 45 -12.69 -9.77 -8.88
CA PRO A 45 -12.27 -11.05 -8.33
C PRO A 45 -13.28 -12.18 -8.49
N ALA A 46 -14.57 -11.87 -8.51
CA ALA A 46 -15.62 -12.85 -8.70
C ALA A 46 -15.64 -13.45 -10.11
N ASP A 47 -15.19 -12.70 -11.11
CA ASP A 47 -15.05 -13.19 -12.49
C ASP A 47 -13.95 -14.26 -12.60
N LEU A 48 -13.04 -14.29 -11.65
CA LEU A 48 -11.91 -15.20 -11.63
C LEU A 48 -12.18 -16.46 -10.82
N ARG A 49 -13.21 -16.46 -9.95
CA ARG A 49 -13.41 -17.56 -9.03
C ARG A 49 -14.76 -17.54 -8.32
N GLU A 50 -15.43 -18.69 -8.33
CA GLU A 50 -16.64 -18.94 -7.55
C GLU A 50 -16.39 -18.74 -6.03
N GLY A 51 -17.29 -18.03 -5.36
CA GLY A 51 -17.23 -17.76 -3.93
C GLY A 51 -16.41 -16.52 -3.53
N TYR A 52 -15.80 -15.80 -4.47
CA TYR A 52 -15.23 -14.48 -4.20
C TYR A 52 -16.33 -13.40 -4.21
N PRO A 53 -16.38 -12.48 -3.24
CA PRO A 53 -17.33 -11.39 -3.28
C PRO A 53 -17.05 -10.48 -4.47
N LEU A 54 -18.12 -10.00 -5.09
CA LEU A 54 -18.03 -8.94 -6.10
C LEU A 54 -17.51 -7.65 -5.48
N LEU A 55 -16.80 -6.83 -6.26
CA LEU A 55 -16.37 -5.50 -5.80
C LEU A 55 -17.55 -4.63 -5.39
N SER A 56 -18.70 -4.79 -6.04
CA SER A 56 -19.96 -4.12 -5.65
C SER A 56 -20.41 -4.48 -4.24
N ASP A 57 -20.20 -5.73 -3.82
CA ASP A 57 -20.62 -6.21 -2.49
C ASP A 57 -19.74 -5.61 -1.40
N ALA A 58 -18.50 -5.22 -1.73
CA ALA A 58 -17.63 -4.48 -0.85
C ALA A 58 -18.07 -3.02 -0.65
N GLY A 59 -19.14 -2.55 -1.31
CA GLY A 59 -19.64 -1.17 -1.22
C GLY A 59 -18.67 -0.13 -1.78
N LEU A 60 -17.83 -0.52 -2.73
CA LEU A 60 -16.88 0.36 -3.37
C LEU A 60 -17.44 1.05 -4.59
N ARG A 61 -17.07 2.31 -4.79
CA ARG A 61 -17.10 2.91 -6.13
C ARG A 61 -15.89 2.43 -6.90
N PHE A 62 -16.10 1.59 -7.90
CA PHE A 62 -14.98 1.04 -8.65
C PHE A 62 -15.15 1.22 -10.16
N ARG A 63 -14.03 1.09 -10.88
CA ARG A 63 -13.97 0.94 -12.33
C ARG A 63 -13.01 -0.19 -12.68
N ALA A 64 -13.48 -1.10 -13.50
CA ALA A 64 -12.67 -2.16 -14.07
C ALA A 64 -12.48 -1.94 -15.58
N GLU A 65 -11.47 -2.58 -16.15
CA GLU A 65 -11.09 -2.44 -17.57
C GLU A 65 -12.29 -2.54 -18.53
N ASN A 66 -13.26 -3.40 -18.22
CA ASN A 66 -14.41 -3.66 -19.08
C ASN A 66 -15.71 -3.04 -18.59
N SER A 67 -15.68 -2.12 -17.62
CA SER A 67 -16.87 -1.58 -16.99
C SER A 67 -17.25 -0.19 -17.49
N GLY A 68 -18.34 -0.13 -18.26
CA GLY A 68 -19.10 1.08 -18.54
C GLY A 68 -18.31 2.25 -19.13
N THR A 69 -18.64 3.47 -18.70
CA THR A 69 -18.09 4.74 -19.22
C THR A 69 -16.60 4.96 -18.93
N ALA A 70 -15.99 4.14 -18.12
CA ALA A 70 -14.55 4.27 -17.83
C ALA A 70 -13.66 3.47 -18.79
N ALA A 71 -14.24 2.63 -19.65
CA ALA A 71 -13.48 1.78 -20.57
C ALA A 71 -12.52 2.60 -21.48
N ASP A 72 -12.94 3.78 -21.92
CA ASP A 72 -12.15 4.65 -22.81
C ASP A 72 -10.92 5.26 -22.13
N TYR A 73 -10.85 5.22 -20.80
CA TYR A 73 -9.72 5.72 -20.03
C TYR A 73 -8.70 4.61 -19.73
N PHE A 74 -9.04 3.35 -19.90
CA PHE A 74 -8.09 2.24 -19.82
C PHE A 74 -7.39 2.04 -21.15
N TYR A 75 -6.09 1.76 -21.11
CA TYR A 75 -5.31 1.45 -22.31
C TYR A 75 -4.14 0.56 -21.97
N ARG A 76 -3.61 -0.14 -22.99
CA ARG A 76 -2.43 -0.98 -22.82
C ARG A 76 -1.20 -0.32 -23.41
N ASP A 77 -0.21 -0.07 -22.56
CA ASP A 77 1.08 0.48 -22.97
C ASP A 77 2.12 -0.65 -23.09
N LYS A 78 2.29 -1.17 -24.30
CA LYS A 78 3.24 -2.26 -24.58
C LYS A 78 4.69 -1.78 -24.67
N THR A 79 4.95 -0.48 -24.54
CA THR A 79 6.32 0.06 -24.50
C THR A 79 6.98 -0.17 -23.14
N VAL A 80 6.19 -0.34 -22.09
CA VAL A 80 6.67 -0.57 -20.71
C VAL A 80 7.25 -1.98 -20.57
N THR A 81 6.56 -2.99 -21.11
CA THR A 81 6.96 -4.40 -21.07
C THR A 81 6.18 -5.23 -22.09
N ALA A 82 6.73 -6.38 -22.48
CA ALA A 82 6.04 -7.36 -23.29
C ALA A 82 5.08 -8.27 -22.51
N ILE A 83 5.10 -8.22 -21.17
CA ILE A 83 4.22 -9.02 -20.31
C ILE A 83 2.85 -8.36 -20.29
N GLU A 84 1.86 -8.95 -20.95
CA GLU A 84 0.51 -8.39 -21.15
C GLU A 84 -0.15 -7.92 -19.85
N GLU A 85 -0.02 -8.69 -18.80
CA GLU A 85 -0.59 -8.40 -17.46
C GLU A 85 -0.01 -7.13 -16.79
N HIS A 86 1.11 -6.61 -17.31
CA HIS A 86 1.79 -5.42 -16.78
C HIS A 86 1.69 -4.22 -17.73
N THR A 87 0.75 -4.23 -18.65
CA THR A 87 0.60 -3.17 -19.65
C THR A 87 -0.64 -2.32 -19.50
N LEU A 88 -1.55 -2.66 -18.57
CA LEU A 88 -2.79 -1.93 -18.37
C LEU A 88 -2.58 -0.65 -17.56
N PHE A 89 -2.94 0.48 -18.14
CA PHE A 89 -2.89 1.80 -17.52
C PHE A 89 -4.24 2.50 -17.58
N PHE A 90 -4.40 3.51 -16.73
CA PHE A 90 -5.60 4.35 -16.66
C PHE A 90 -5.20 5.82 -16.69
N LYS A 91 -5.90 6.61 -17.49
CA LYS A 91 -5.74 8.07 -17.63
C LYS A 91 -6.41 8.77 -16.44
N ALA A 92 -5.74 8.76 -15.30
CA ALA A 92 -6.35 9.09 -14.01
C ALA A 92 -6.74 10.57 -13.93
N ARG A 93 -5.87 11.50 -14.37
CA ARG A 93 -6.16 12.93 -14.34
C ARG A 93 -7.30 13.29 -15.29
N GLU A 94 -7.25 12.83 -16.53
CA GLU A 94 -8.29 13.08 -17.53
C GLU A 94 -9.67 12.58 -17.04
N TYR A 95 -9.69 11.40 -16.44
CA TYR A 95 -10.92 10.84 -15.85
C TYR A 95 -11.41 11.70 -14.68
N ALA A 96 -10.52 12.11 -13.79
CA ALA A 96 -10.89 12.91 -12.61
C ALA A 96 -11.46 14.27 -13.01
N GLU A 97 -10.82 14.96 -13.95
CA GLU A 97 -11.27 16.26 -14.46
C GLU A 97 -12.65 16.19 -15.12
N THR A 98 -12.96 15.05 -15.75
CA THR A 98 -14.23 14.87 -16.47
C THR A 98 -15.36 14.38 -15.59
N ASN A 99 -15.06 13.53 -14.58
CA ASN A 99 -16.05 12.75 -13.86
C ASN A 99 -16.17 13.05 -12.36
N PHE A 100 -15.20 13.77 -11.78
CA PHE A 100 -15.30 14.19 -10.39
C PHE A 100 -15.91 15.58 -10.30
N THR A 101 -17.02 15.68 -9.62
CA THR A 101 -17.51 16.95 -9.10
C THR A 101 -16.86 17.23 -7.74
N ALA A 102 -16.77 18.49 -7.35
CA ALA A 102 -16.05 18.95 -6.14
C ALA A 102 -16.55 18.38 -4.80
N ASP A 103 -17.60 17.58 -4.81
CA ASP A 103 -18.25 16.99 -3.64
C ASP A 103 -17.81 15.56 -3.32
N VAL A 104 -16.56 15.19 -3.61
CA VAL A 104 -16.00 13.97 -3.00
C VAL A 104 -15.79 14.29 -1.53
N ALA A 105 -16.72 13.84 -0.68
CA ALA A 105 -16.62 14.03 0.75
C ALA A 105 -15.21 13.66 1.22
N ALA A 106 -14.56 14.58 1.94
CA ALA A 106 -13.30 14.32 2.57
C ALA A 106 -13.42 13.03 3.38
N SER A 107 -12.56 12.08 3.14
CA SER A 107 -12.50 10.88 3.96
C SER A 107 -12.23 11.30 5.41
N ALA A 108 -12.82 10.58 6.37
CA ALA A 108 -12.57 10.83 7.78
C ALA A 108 -11.05 10.91 8.05
N GLU A 109 -10.64 11.83 8.92
CA GLU A 109 -9.25 11.95 9.34
C GLU A 109 -8.77 10.60 9.90
N ARG A 110 -7.78 10.00 9.22
CA ARG A 110 -7.22 8.69 9.61
C ARG A 110 -5.97 8.84 10.40
N PHE A 111 -5.20 9.87 10.09
CA PHE A 111 -3.89 10.11 10.65
C PHE A 111 -3.85 11.45 11.33
N ALA A 112 -3.22 11.49 12.49
CA ALA A 112 -2.79 12.74 13.10
C ALA A 112 -1.37 13.04 12.60
N PHE A 113 -1.14 14.24 12.07
CA PHE A 113 0.16 14.68 11.60
C PHE A 113 0.75 15.72 12.55
N GLU A 114 2.06 15.59 12.82
CA GLU A 114 2.82 16.57 13.60
C GLU A 114 4.28 16.53 13.16
N GLY A 115 4.82 17.66 12.69
CA GLY A 115 6.20 17.75 12.25
C GLY A 115 7.18 17.69 13.43
N GLY A 116 8.27 16.91 13.24
CA GLY A 116 9.32 16.77 14.24
C GLY A 116 8.91 15.98 15.49
N VAL A 117 7.86 15.16 15.40
CA VAL A 117 7.38 14.36 16.53
C VAL A 117 8.47 13.42 17.05
N SER A 118 8.56 13.30 18.38
CA SER A 118 9.47 12.41 19.09
C SER A 118 8.73 11.62 20.16
N TYR A 119 9.14 10.37 20.34
CA TYR A 119 8.53 9.43 21.26
C TYR A 119 9.55 9.00 22.33
N GLU A 120 9.31 9.36 23.59
CA GLU A 120 10.26 9.15 24.70
C GLU A 120 10.72 7.69 24.88
N LYS A 121 9.84 6.73 24.64
CA LYS A 121 10.13 5.29 24.82
C LYS A 121 10.56 4.59 23.53
N SER A 122 10.84 5.33 22.47
CA SER A 122 11.24 4.78 21.19
C SER A 122 12.72 4.40 21.15
N LYS A 123 13.08 3.55 20.20
CA LYS A 123 14.48 3.22 19.88
C LYS A 123 14.81 3.76 18.51
N LYS A 124 16.03 4.28 18.35
CA LYS A 124 16.53 4.67 17.03
C LYS A 124 16.84 3.43 16.19
N PHE A 125 16.53 3.49 14.89
CA PHE A 125 16.79 2.41 13.95
C PHE A 125 17.54 2.90 12.70
N LEU A 126 18.18 1.96 12.00
CA LEU A 126 18.85 2.20 10.73
C LEU A 126 18.07 1.61 9.56
N SER A 127 17.52 0.42 9.75
CA SER A 127 16.76 -0.26 8.69
C SER A 127 15.81 -1.30 9.27
N VAL A 128 14.78 -1.62 8.50
CA VAL A 128 13.86 -2.73 8.78
C VAL A 128 13.68 -3.59 7.54
N GLY A 129 13.86 -4.89 7.70
CA GLY A 129 13.61 -5.93 6.70
C GLY A 129 12.31 -6.64 6.98
N ILE A 130 11.45 -6.77 5.97
CA ILE A 130 10.11 -7.35 6.07
C ILE A 130 10.04 -8.59 5.18
N PRO A 131 9.83 -9.79 5.76
CA PRO A 131 9.70 -11.03 5.01
C PRO A 131 8.26 -11.25 4.54
N PHE A 132 8.08 -11.63 3.28
CA PHE A 132 6.77 -11.96 2.70
C PHE A 132 6.61 -13.44 2.32
N THR A 133 7.70 -14.17 2.26
CA THR A 133 7.67 -15.57 1.82
C THR A 133 8.02 -16.53 2.97
N SER A 134 7.79 -17.82 2.74
CA SER A 134 8.16 -18.90 3.67
C SER A 134 9.68 -19.03 3.88
N SER A 135 10.50 -18.55 2.95
CA SER A 135 11.92 -18.34 3.21
C SER A 135 12.08 -17.13 4.09
N ASP A 136 12.81 -17.24 5.19
CA ASP A 136 13.12 -16.14 6.14
C ASP A 136 13.96 -15.01 5.54
N GLN A 137 13.99 -14.90 4.22
CA GLN A 137 14.70 -13.84 3.51
C GLN A 137 13.86 -12.56 3.55
N GLU A 138 14.48 -11.51 4.02
CA GLU A 138 13.94 -10.15 3.93
C GLU A 138 13.68 -9.82 2.46
N ARG A 139 12.42 -9.69 2.08
CA ARG A 139 12.05 -9.37 0.69
C ARG A 139 12.04 -7.87 0.45
N VAL A 140 11.57 -7.11 1.42
CA VAL A 140 11.52 -5.65 1.37
C VAL A 140 12.39 -5.09 2.48
N LEU A 141 13.21 -4.11 2.15
CA LEU A 141 14.06 -3.39 3.09
C LEU A 141 13.75 -1.90 3.02
N PHE A 142 13.48 -1.31 4.17
CA PHE A 142 13.44 0.14 4.33
C PHE A 142 14.70 0.58 5.09
N THR A 143 15.41 1.55 4.54
CA THR A 143 16.62 2.14 5.16
C THR A 143 16.35 3.60 5.45
N TYR A 144 16.61 4.01 6.69
CA TYR A 144 16.44 5.39 7.12
C TYR A 144 17.69 6.22 6.84
N ASP A 145 17.48 7.41 6.30
CA ASP A 145 18.52 8.43 6.14
C ASP A 145 18.21 9.63 7.05
N GLU A 146 19.06 9.83 8.06
CA GLU A 146 18.91 10.91 9.04
C GLU A 146 19.05 12.31 8.42
N LYS A 147 19.77 12.45 7.31
CA LYS A 147 19.98 13.75 6.67
C LYS A 147 18.75 14.26 5.94
N THR A 148 18.01 13.35 5.31
CA THR A 148 16.81 13.67 4.54
C THR A 148 15.53 13.42 5.33
N ASN A 149 15.62 12.73 6.46
CA ASN A 149 14.49 12.21 7.25
C ASN A 149 13.55 11.31 6.43
N LEU A 150 14.11 10.53 5.52
CA LEU A 150 13.35 9.67 4.63
C LEU A 150 13.72 8.20 4.82
N LEU A 151 12.73 7.37 4.58
CA LEU A 151 12.86 5.93 4.46
C LEU A 151 12.92 5.56 2.97
N THR A 152 13.99 4.93 2.56
CA THR A 152 14.17 4.41 1.20
C THR A 152 13.75 2.96 1.14
N ARG A 153 12.80 2.64 0.26
CA ARG A 153 12.34 1.28 0.02
C ARG A 153 13.21 0.58 -1.03
N SER A 154 13.60 -0.66 -0.76
CA SER A 154 14.26 -1.54 -1.75
C SER A 154 13.70 -2.95 -1.69
N ASP A 155 13.76 -3.66 -2.83
CA ASP A 155 13.36 -5.07 -2.95
C ASP A 155 14.60 -5.92 -3.23
N LYS A 156 14.88 -6.87 -2.34
CA LYS A 156 16.06 -7.76 -2.44
C LYS A 156 15.89 -8.90 -3.45
N ASN A 157 14.70 -9.07 -4.03
CA ASN A 157 14.40 -10.24 -4.87
C ASN A 157 14.52 -10.05 -6.38
N SER A 158 15.02 -8.94 -6.87
CA SER A 158 15.37 -8.91 -8.28
C SER A 158 16.63 -9.76 -8.48
N LYS A 159 16.47 -10.90 -9.11
CA LYS A 159 17.52 -11.91 -9.35
C LYS A 159 18.75 -11.39 -10.11
N ASN A 160 18.76 -10.15 -10.53
CA ASN A 160 19.73 -9.61 -11.48
C ASN A 160 20.52 -8.40 -11.02
N VAL A 161 20.39 -7.94 -9.77
CA VAL A 161 21.19 -6.79 -9.31
C VAL A 161 21.90 -7.14 -8.00
N PRO A 162 23.23 -7.26 -8.02
CA PRO A 162 24.00 -7.28 -6.79
C PRO A 162 23.90 -5.89 -6.15
N GLY A 163 23.25 -5.79 -5.01
CA GLY A 163 22.97 -4.53 -4.33
C GLY A 163 21.49 -4.18 -4.32
N ILE A 164 21.22 -2.98 -3.91
CA ILE A 164 19.88 -2.46 -3.72
C ILE A 164 19.16 -2.39 -5.06
N SER A 165 18.18 -3.24 -5.26
CA SER A 165 17.23 -3.11 -6.35
C SER A 165 16.35 -1.91 -6.09
N LYS A 166 16.30 -0.96 -7.01
CA LYS A 166 15.31 0.12 -6.96
C LYS A 166 13.94 -0.52 -6.98
N SER A 167 13.12 -0.20 -6.01
CA SER A 167 11.72 -0.57 -6.01
C SER A 167 10.98 0.44 -6.88
N LEU A 168 11.01 0.23 -8.18
CA LEU A 168 10.20 1.01 -9.09
C LEU A 168 8.76 0.54 -8.96
N THR A 169 7.87 1.42 -8.53
CA THR A 169 6.46 1.19 -8.75
C THR A 169 6.08 1.74 -10.11
N PRO A 170 5.12 1.14 -10.76
CA PRO A 170 4.54 1.68 -11.98
C PRO A 170 3.96 3.09 -11.82
N VAL A 171 3.65 3.47 -10.60
CA VAL A 171 3.18 4.82 -10.23
C VAL A 171 4.25 5.86 -10.51
N ASP A 172 5.53 5.54 -10.31
CA ASP A 172 6.63 6.46 -10.57
C ASP A 172 6.71 6.81 -12.07
N ASN A 173 6.49 5.81 -12.93
CA ASN A 173 6.39 6.04 -14.37
C ASN A 173 5.17 6.88 -14.76
N ALA A 174 4.07 6.78 -14.01
CA ALA A 174 2.86 7.56 -14.27
C ALA A 174 3.05 9.05 -14.03
N LEU A 175 3.97 9.44 -13.16
CA LEU A 175 4.33 10.83 -12.87
C LEU A 175 5.49 11.35 -13.75
N GLY A 176 6.04 10.52 -14.62
CA GLY A 176 7.25 10.85 -15.39
C GLY A 176 8.56 10.69 -14.62
N TYR A 177 8.52 10.12 -13.44
CA TYR A 177 9.68 9.86 -12.57
C TYR A 177 10.27 8.47 -12.82
N GLU A 178 10.63 8.18 -14.05
CA GLU A 178 11.24 6.92 -14.43
C GLU A 178 12.55 6.69 -13.64
N ASN A 179 12.66 5.51 -13.05
CA ASN A 179 13.85 5.11 -12.27
C ASN A 179 14.09 5.89 -10.97
N GLU A 180 13.14 6.62 -10.46
CA GLU A 180 13.28 7.24 -9.14
C GLU A 180 13.15 6.22 -8.00
N GLN A 181 13.85 6.49 -6.93
CA GLN A 181 13.82 5.68 -5.73
C GLN A 181 12.59 6.02 -4.90
N ILE A 182 11.80 5.02 -4.51
CA ILE A 182 10.68 5.23 -3.59
C ILE A 182 11.22 5.64 -2.23
N THR A 183 10.75 6.78 -1.76
CA THR A 183 11.03 7.29 -0.43
C THR A 183 9.74 7.74 0.25
N VAL A 184 9.66 7.55 1.57
CA VAL A 184 8.52 7.95 2.39
C VAL A 184 8.97 8.52 3.72
N GLN A 185 8.15 9.37 4.34
CA GLN A 185 8.40 9.90 5.67
C GLN A 185 8.05 8.90 6.76
N ASN A 186 7.00 8.12 6.53
CA ASN A 186 6.47 7.19 7.53
C ASN A 186 6.33 5.80 6.96
N LEU A 187 6.68 4.80 7.77
CA LEU A 187 6.36 3.41 7.50
C LEU A 187 5.55 2.83 8.66
N ILE A 188 4.41 2.25 8.34
CA ILE A 188 3.58 1.46 9.26
C ILE A 188 3.71 0.01 8.84
N VAL A 189 4.12 -0.86 9.76
CA VAL A 189 4.10 -2.31 9.55
C VAL A 189 2.95 -2.89 10.36
N GLN A 190 1.89 -3.27 9.66
CA GLN A 190 0.66 -3.81 10.22
C GLN A 190 0.67 -5.32 10.13
N PHE A 191 0.58 -5.99 11.28
CA PHE A 191 0.51 -7.45 11.33
C PHE A 191 -0.93 -7.91 11.17
N VAL A 192 -1.16 -8.82 10.22
CA VAL A 192 -2.49 -9.33 9.88
C VAL A 192 -2.49 -10.87 9.83
N TYR A 193 -3.64 -11.48 10.08
CA TYR A 193 -3.80 -12.89 9.81
C TYR A 193 -3.90 -13.12 8.30
N VAL A 194 -3.09 -14.05 7.82
CA VAL A 194 -3.08 -14.45 6.41
C VAL A 194 -3.39 -15.94 6.34
N THR A 195 -4.45 -16.28 5.64
CA THR A 195 -4.86 -17.65 5.40
C THR A 195 -4.78 -18.02 3.93
N SER A 196 -4.66 -19.31 3.66
CA SER A 196 -4.73 -19.80 2.29
C SER A 196 -6.19 -20.05 1.94
N PHE A 197 -6.68 -19.40 0.91
CA PHE A 197 -7.97 -19.77 0.33
C PHE A 197 -7.84 -21.08 -0.44
N ASP A 198 -6.71 -21.24 -1.16
CA ASP A 198 -6.28 -22.46 -1.83
C ASP A 198 -4.75 -22.44 -2.08
N THR A 199 -4.30 -23.26 -3.03
CA THR A 199 -2.88 -23.36 -3.42
C THR A 199 -2.31 -22.08 -4.05
N LEU A 200 -3.16 -21.24 -4.67
CA LEU A 200 -2.76 -20.06 -5.45
C LEU A 200 -3.09 -18.74 -4.75
N TYR A 201 -4.20 -18.69 -4.00
CA TYR A 201 -4.73 -17.46 -3.44
C TYR A 201 -4.61 -17.42 -1.92
N ARG A 202 -4.35 -16.21 -1.42
CA ARG A 202 -4.30 -15.88 0.00
C ARG A 202 -5.41 -14.87 0.29
N THR A 203 -5.93 -14.90 1.50
CA THR A 203 -6.73 -13.83 2.05
C THR A 203 -6.05 -13.24 3.27
N MET A 204 -6.33 -11.98 3.55
CA MET A 204 -5.82 -11.24 4.70
C MET A 204 -7.00 -10.71 5.50
N GLU A 205 -6.95 -10.82 6.83
CA GLU A 205 -7.94 -10.21 7.72
C GLU A 205 -7.57 -8.74 7.91
N VAL A 206 -8.26 -7.85 7.20
CA VAL A 206 -8.05 -6.40 7.23
C VAL A 206 -9.09 -5.66 8.06
N VAL A 207 -10.01 -6.40 8.66
CA VAL A 207 -10.99 -5.96 9.65
C VAL A 207 -10.70 -6.70 10.95
N GLY A 208 -10.62 -5.99 12.07
CA GLY A 208 -10.20 -6.54 13.36
C GLY A 208 -9.18 -5.66 14.06
N ASP A 209 -8.25 -6.26 14.73
CA ASP A 209 -7.17 -5.59 15.43
C ASP A 209 -5.89 -6.43 15.41
N GLY A 210 -4.77 -5.79 15.72
CA GLY A 210 -3.49 -6.46 15.79
C GLY A 210 -2.33 -5.54 16.15
N ASP A 211 -1.15 -6.14 16.25
CA ASP A 211 0.08 -5.41 16.53
C ASP A 211 0.52 -4.58 15.33
N CYS A 212 1.22 -3.49 15.62
CA CYS A 212 1.73 -2.57 14.62
C CYS A 212 3.08 -1.98 15.05
N TYR A 213 3.97 -1.79 14.08
CA TYR A 213 5.21 -1.04 14.28
C TYR A 213 5.19 0.21 13.41
N PHE A 214 5.61 1.34 13.99
CA PHE A 214 5.70 2.61 13.31
C PHE A 214 7.15 3.04 13.24
N PHE A 215 7.61 3.42 12.07
CA PHE A 215 8.94 3.92 11.80
C PHE A 215 8.82 5.37 11.33
N ILE A 216 9.13 6.30 12.23
CA ILE A 216 8.90 7.74 12.08
C ILE A 216 10.11 8.49 12.63
N ASN A 217 10.67 9.44 11.89
CA ASN A 217 11.79 10.28 12.34
C ASN A 217 12.98 9.47 12.92
N GLY A 218 13.32 8.36 12.28
CA GLY A 218 14.38 7.47 12.75
C GLY A 218 14.08 6.68 14.02
N GLN A 219 12.82 6.70 14.49
CA GLN A 219 12.37 6.05 15.72
C GLN A 219 11.43 4.89 15.41
N VAL A 220 11.49 3.85 16.24
CA VAL A 220 10.55 2.71 16.22
C VAL A 220 9.59 2.85 17.38
N ILE A 221 8.31 2.92 17.09
CA ILE A 221 7.22 2.90 18.04
C ILE A 221 6.47 1.59 17.88
N ILE A 222 6.13 0.93 18.97
CA ILE A 222 5.33 -0.28 18.98
C ILE A 222 3.94 0.05 19.47
N GLY A 223 2.94 -0.51 18.82
CA GLY A 223 1.54 -0.26 19.17
C GLY A 223 0.60 -1.22 18.46
N SER A 224 -0.59 -0.76 18.18
CA SER A 224 -1.67 -1.57 17.61
C SER A 224 -2.43 -0.82 16.53
N TRP A 225 -3.06 -1.58 15.66
CA TRP A 225 -4.08 -1.11 14.74
C TRP A 225 -5.44 -1.70 15.13
N SER A 226 -6.53 -1.02 14.79
CA SER A 226 -7.88 -1.52 14.97
C SER A 226 -8.80 -0.98 13.90
N ARG A 227 -9.59 -1.88 13.31
CA ARG A 227 -10.69 -1.60 12.38
C ARG A 227 -11.85 -2.54 12.72
N PRO A 228 -12.74 -2.14 13.64
CA PRO A 228 -13.79 -3.02 14.20
C PRO A 228 -14.76 -3.60 13.17
N THR A 229 -15.12 -2.80 12.17
CA THR A 229 -16.01 -3.24 11.08
C THR A 229 -15.47 -2.82 9.72
N ILE A 230 -16.05 -3.37 8.66
CA ILE A 230 -15.70 -3.02 7.28
C ILE A 230 -15.98 -1.54 6.95
N ASP A 231 -16.88 -0.90 7.66
CA ASP A 231 -17.26 0.50 7.47
C ASP A 231 -16.40 1.48 8.25
N ASP A 232 -15.62 0.96 9.21
CA ASP A 232 -14.71 1.79 10.00
C ASP A 232 -13.42 2.07 9.24
N VAL A 233 -12.77 3.17 9.61
CA VAL A 233 -11.38 3.46 9.20
C VAL A 233 -10.41 2.82 10.18
N THR A 234 -9.28 2.37 9.70
CA THR A 234 -8.21 1.84 10.55
C THR A 234 -7.64 2.94 11.44
N THR A 235 -7.58 2.69 12.73
CA THR A 235 -6.97 3.56 13.74
C THR A 235 -5.68 2.97 14.27
N TYR A 236 -4.74 3.84 14.65
CA TYR A 236 -3.41 3.45 15.10
C TYR A 236 -3.07 4.09 16.45
N LYS A 237 -2.64 3.27 17.41
CA LYS A 237 -2.29 3.71 18.76
C LYS A 237 -0.94 3.12 19.19
N ALA A 238 -0.16 3.89 19.92
CA ALA A 238 0.98 3.37 20.65
C ALA A 238 0.50 2.51 21.84
N TYR A 239 1.38 1.71 22.43
CA TYR A 239 1.00 0.84 23.56
C TYR A 239 0.56 1.57 24.83
N ASP A 240 0.89 2.84 24.97
CA ASP A 240 0.38 3.68 26.07
C ASP A 240 -1.03 4.21 25.80
N GLY A 241 -1.64 3.84 24.65
CA GLY A 241 -2.97 4.25 24.24
C GLY A 241 -3.02 5.60 23.52
N SER A 242 -1.90 6.31 23.39
CA SER A 242 -1.84 7.57 22.65
C SER A 242 -2.00 7.33 21.14
N ILE A 243 -2.62 8.31 20.45
CA ILE A 243 -2.71 8.31 18.99
C ILE A 243 -1.30 8.50 18.41
N VAL A 244 -0.91 7.65 17.48
CA VAL A 244 0.36 7.81 16.77
C VAL A 244 0.25 8.99 15.81
N ARG A 245 1.17 9.94 15.96
CA ARG A 245 1.30 11.10 15.08
C ARG A 245 2.38 10.83 14.05
N LEU A 246 2.04 11.04 12.79
CA LEU A 246 2.93 10.84 11.65
C LEU A 246 3.62 12.15 11.28
N GLU A 247 4.80 12.04 10.70
CA GLU A 247 5.44 13.17 10.04
C GLU A 247 4.64 13.58 8.80
N PRO A 248 4.40 14.87 8.53
CA PRO A 248 3.78 15.30 7.29
C PRO A 248 4.52 14.77 6.06
N GLY A 249 3.79 14.18 5.14
CA GLY A 249 4.33 13.58 3.91
C GLY A 249 3.75 12.21 3.60
N ASN A 250 4.46 11.46 2.77
CA ASN A 250 3.99 10.15 2.32
C ASN A 250 4.13 9.07 3.40
N THR A 251 3.13 8.23 3.51
CA THR A 251 3.09 7.09 4.42
C THR A 251 2.99 5.78 3.64
N TRP A 252 3.87 4.84 3.94
CA TRP A 252 3.78 3.47 3.45
C TRP A 252 3.19 2.57 4.53
N ILE A 253 2.15 1.82 4.20
CA ILE A 253 1.58 0.80 5.08
C ILE A 253 1.95 -0.56 4.51
N GLU A 254 2.72 -1.33 5.26
CA GLU A 254 3.15 -2.67 4.88
C GLU A 254 2.36 -3.70 5.69
N MET A 255 1.45 -4.42 5.06
CA MET A 255 0.71 -5.50 5.69
C MET A 255 1.52 -6.80 5.60
N THR A 256 1.85 -7.38 6.73
CA THR A 256 2.66 -8.60 6.81
C THR A 256 1.99 -9.66 7.69
N PRO A 257 2.16 -10.96 7.39
CA PRO A 257 1.57 -12.02 8.21
C PRO A 257 2.06 -11.96 9.66
N ILE A 258 1.16 -12.13 10.62
CA ILE A 258 1.49 -12.22 12.05
C ILE A 258 2.52 -13.34 12.36
N SER A 259 2.59 -14.35 11.52
CA SER A 259 3.56 -15.45 11.64
C SER A 259 4.98 -15.06 11.22
N LYS A 260 5.20 -13.84 10.73
CA LYS A 260 6.48 -13.36 10.23
C LYS A 260 7.08 -12.32 11.17
N ALA A 261 8.35 -12.51 11.52
CA ALA A 261 9.11 -11.55 12.30
C ALA A 261 9.85 -10.57 11.37
N ILE A 262 9.64 -9.27 11.60
CA ILE A 262 10.45 -8.24 10.95
C ILE A 262 11.84 -8.16 11.58
N LYS A 263 12.83 -7.76 10.79
CA LYS A 263 14.22 -7.64 11.24
C LYS A 263 14.61 -6.17 11.32
N ILE A 264 14.73 -5.65 12.54
CA ILE A 264 15.09 -4.27 12.79
C ILE A 264 16.57 -4.19 13.14
N ARG A 265 17.31 -3.33 12.45
CA ARG A 265 18.67 -2.93 12.81
C ARG A 265 18.59 -1.60 13.53
N TYR A 266 18.92 -1.62 14.79
CA TYR A 266 18.94 -0.43 15.62
C TYR A 266 20.23 0.35 15.46
N LEU A 267 20.16 1.66 15.70
CA LEU A 267 21.33 2.49 15.90
C LEU A 267 21.93 2.12 17.27
N GLY A 268 23.20 1.74 17.30
CA GLY A 268 23.92 1.32 18.52
C GLY A 268 24.23 2.49 19.44
#